data_1c699dafc78b4f54380fdcbdf1d21fd5
#
_entry.id   1c699dafc78b4f54380fdcbdf1d21fd5
#
_cell.length_a   1.000
_cell.length_b   1.000
_cell.length_c   1.000
_cell.angle_alpha   90.00
_cell.angle_beta   90.00
_cell.angle_gamma   90.00
#
_symmetry.space_group_name_H-M   'P 1'
#
loop_
_entity.id
_entity.type
_entity.pdbx_description
1 polymer ?
#
loop_
_entity_poly.entity_id
_entity_poly.type
_entity_poly.pdbx_seq_one_letter_code
_entity_poly.pdbx_strand_id
1 'polypeptide(L)'
;MKKEEILIKFNNADEEEKRNILLSLLLDLDKKDDKINEQKSNIDHLNELINYYKNLIFGKKSEKNKVNPNQLSLFNELETEETISELEQKIEEIKGYKRRPKGSKNLVNEDNNLPVEIIEHRRDDLSCPTCGNELKEIGYDVRKELCVIPEKCFIKEHRYFKYACPTCSKMVQEEREVIPFPNSMYSPSLVGKFIYDKFALSLPFYRQEQSYRDLGINISRNNIINYVSKACDLIRPLYDKYSEIIKSADIVHGDETRLKVLSEKNEEGNVKTNYVWLFRTSQSFNKQITFYYYNDGRKYSNVTSFFKNETEEARYIHADGYEAYEHIKGYKLVSCFAHARRKFVEALNVMPSSPSKKRQICNEYINLIGKLYKFEKQYKEDKISYEKRKERRLIEEKPILDEFFSNLKRDSLKVLPESKLGKAIIYSLTREESLRRYLEDGRLEIDNNMAEHLAKNYAVGRKNWLFCDNPNGAVKSCMMYTIVHTAIANNLKPEDYIIWLLDNIATTNVSDIESLAPWSSLIPDEIKRK
;
A
#
# COMPACT_ATOMS: atom_id res chain seq x y z
N MET A 1 4.27 41.58 -48.91
CA MET A 1 3.91 42.06 -50.26
C MET A 1 2.52 41.57 -50.61
N LYS A 2 1.70 42.43 -51.25
CA LYS A 2 0.35 42.04 -51.74
C LYS A 2 0.50 41.08 -52.94
N LYS A 3 -0.41 40.17 -53.11
CA LYS A 3 -0.40 39.13 -54.14
C LYS A 3 -0.19 39.70 -55.58
N GLU A 4 -0.75 40.88 -55.84
CA GLU A 4 -0.61 41.60 -57.08
C GLU A 4 0.79 42.14 -57.35
N GLU A 5 1.51 42.63 -56.33
CA GLU A 5 2.91 43.11 -56.47
C GLU A 5 3.90 41.97 -56.79
N ILE A 6 3.63 40.76 -56.26
CA ILE A 6 4.46 39.57 -56.58
C ILE A 6 4.23 39.14 -58.03
N LEU A 7 2.97 39.17 -58.49
CA LEU A 7 2.62 38.83 -59.86
C LEU A 7 3.23 39.80 -60.89
N ILE A 8 3.18 41.14 -60.62
CA ILE A 8 3.81 42.14 -61.48
C ILE A 8 5.34 41.93 -61.52
N LYS A 9 5.99 41.69 -60.39
CA LYS A 9 7.43 41.41 -60.37
C LYS A 9 7.78 40.14 -61.13
N PHE A 10 7.01 39.07 -60.96
CA PHE A 10 7.25 37.81 -61.65
C PHE A 10 7.10 37.89 -63.16
N ASN A 11 6.10 38.64 -63.64
CA ASN A 11 5.83 38.81 -65.10
C ASN A 11 6.91 39.64 -65.78
N ASN A 12 7.54 40.59 -65.09
CA ASN A 12 8.59 41.47 -65.62
C ASN A 12 10.03 41.01 -65.41
N ALA A 13 10.22 39.87 -64.71
CA ALA A 13 11.54 39.33 -64.34
C ALA A 13 12.11 38.41 -65.41
N ASP A 14 13.43 38.30 -65.48
CA ASP A 14 14.14 37.31 -66.29
C ASP A 14 13.99 35.88 -65.72
N GLU A 15 14.50 34.86 -66.41
CA GLU A 15 14.36 33.45 -66.01
C GLU A 15 15.05 33.12 -64.65
N GLU A 16 16.14 33.77 -64.33
CA GLU A 16 16.89 33.55 -63.06
C GLU A 16 16.21 34.26 -61.91
N GLU A 17 15.66 35.45 -62.12
CA GLU A 17 14.87 36.19 -61.15
C GLU A 17 13.56 35.49 -60.86
N LYS A 18 12.87 34.93 -61.86
CA LYS A 18 11.63 34.10 -61.68
C LYS A 18 11.93 32.88 -60.80
N ARG A 19 13.05 32.21 -61.01
CA ARG A 19 13.48 31.06 -60.20
C ARG A 19 13.70 31.44 -58.74
N ASN A 20 14.34 32.60 -58.49
CA ASN A 20 14.59 33.13 -57.16
C ASN A 20 13.29 33.53 -56.42
N ILE A 21 12.33 34.13 -57.15
CA ILE A 21 11.00 34.45 -56.60
C ILE A 21 10.24 33.18 -56.20
N LEU A 22 10.28 32.13 -57.07
CA LEU A 22 9.62 30.85 -56.76
C LEU A 22 10.27 30.16 -55.56
N LEU A 23 11.62 30.16 -55.46
CA LEU A 23 12.32 29.61 -54.33
C LEU A 23 11.98 30.34 -53.01
N SER A 24 11.89 31.67 -53.04
CA SER A 24 11.52 32.44 -51.85
C SER A 24 10.09 32.19 -51.41
N LEU A 25 9.15 32.01 -52.37
CA LEU A 25 7.76 31.67 -52.09
C LEU A 25 7.61 30.24 -51.51
N LEU A 26 8.37 29.28 -52.00
CA LEU A 26 8.41 27.91 -51.44
C LEU A 26 8.92 27.91 -50.02
N LEU A 27 10.04 28.62 -49.72
CA LEU A 27 10.55 28.75 -48.37
C LEU A 27 9.58 29.45 -47.40
N ASP A 28 8.80 30.44 -47.91
CA ASP A 28 7.76 31.08 -47.09
C ASP A 28 6.54 30.20 -46.88
N LEU A 29 6.22 29.30 -47.83
CA LEU A 29 5.16 28.28 -47.67
C LEU A 29 5.60 27.25 -46.62
N ASP A 30 6.83 26.73 -46.72
CA ASP A 30 7.36 25.77 -45.73
C ASP A 30 7.33 26.34 -44.31
N LYS A 31 7.79 27.60 -44.12
CA LYS A 31 7.71 28.31 -42.83
C LYS A 31 6.26 28.49 -42.32
N LYS A 32 5.31 28.70 -43.21
CA LYS A 32 3.88 28.79 -42.83
C LYS A 32 3.31 27.44 -42.46
N ASP A 33 3.66 26.38 -43.17
CA ASP A 33 3.24 25.02 -42.85
C ASP A 33 3.79 24.57 -41.52
N ASP A 34 5.06 24.86 -41.20
CA ASP A 34 5.65 24.62 -39.89
C ASP A 34 4.88 25.33 -38.77
N LYS A 35 4.55 26.63 -39.00
CA LYS A 35 3.79 27.43 -38.04
C LYS A 35 2.35 26.93 -37.85
N ILE A 36 1.70 26.44 -38.91
CA ILE A 36 0.36 25.83 -38.85
C ILE A 36 0.43 24.52 -38.09
N ASN A 37 1.45 23.71 -38.29
CA ASN A 37 1.67 22.46 -37.57
C ASN A 37 1.92 22.69 -36.08
N GLU A 38 2.71 23.70 -35.73
CA GLU A 38 2.91 24.14 -34.35
C GLU A 38 1.62 24.61 -33.69
N GLN A 39 0.82 25.44 -34.38
CA GLN A 39 -0.49 25.92 -33.89
C GLN A 39 -1.47 24.77 -33.70
N LYS A 40 -1.56 23.82 -34.63
CA LYS A 40 -2.40 22.62 -34.49
C LYS A 40 -2.01 21.82 -33.25
N SER A 41 -0.71 21.62 -33.03
CA SER A 41 -0.21 20.92 -31.87
C SER A 41 -0.55 21.62 -30.55
N ASN A 42 -0.49 22.96 -30.53
CA ASN A 42 -0.88 23.76 -29.36
C ASN A 42 -2.41 23.70 -29.09
N ILE A 43 -3.25 23.72 -30.15
CA ILE A 43 -4.69 23.53 -30.01
C ILE A 43 -5.02 22.15 -29.44
N ASP A 44 -4.38 21.10 -29.93
CA ASP A 44 -4.55 19.75 -29.41
C ASP A 44 -4.20 19.67 -27.93
N HIS A 45 -3.09 20.30 -27.52
CA HIS A 45 -2.67 20.37 -26.12
C HIS A 45 -3.69 21.12 -25.25
N LEU A 46 -4.21 22.27 -25.70
CA LEU A 46 -5.23 23.03 -24.98
C LEU A 46 -6.53 22.22 -24.83
N ASN A 47 -6.92 21.47 -25.85
CA ASN A 47 -8.10 20.60 -25.80
C ASN A 47 -7.89 19.43 -24.81
N GLU A 48 -6.67 18.85 -24.71
CA GLU A 48 -6.33 17.86 -23.70
C GLU A 48 -6.45 18.45 -22.28
N LEU A 49 -5.97 19.66 -22.04
CA LEU A 49 -6.09 20.36 -20.76
C LEU A 49 -7.57 20.65 -20.40
N ILE A 50 -8.37 21.12 -21.35
CA ILE A 50 -9.80 21.37 -21.14
C ILE A 50 -10.52 20.08 -20.75
N ASN A 51 -10.25 18.96 -21.43
CA ASN A 51 -10.83 17.66 -21.10
C ASN A 51 -10.37 17.16 -19.72
N TYR A 52 -9.10 17.35 -19.37
CA TYR A 52 -8.59 17.06 -18.04
C TYR A 52 -9.34 17.83 -16.95
N TYR A 53 -9.47 19.15 -17.09
CA TYR A 53 -10.18 19.97 -16.11
C TYR A 53 -11.69 19.67 -16.07
N LYS A 54 -12.32 19.39 -17.20
CA LYS A 54 -13.72 18.92 -17.24
C LYS A 54 -13.89 17.62 -16.45
N ASN A 55 -13.00 16.65 -16.62
CA ASN A 55 -13.04 15.40 -15.86
C ASN A 55 -12.75 15.61 -14.36
N LEU A 56 -11.92 16.58 -14.01
CA LEU A 56 -11.60 16.93 -12.62
C LEU A 56 -12.79 17.61 -11.90
N ILE A 57 -13.57 18.43 -12.63
CA ILE A 57 -14.69 19.21 -12.09
C ILE A 57 -16.00 18.42 -12.17
N PHE A 58 -16.27 17.75 -13.28
CA PHE A 58 -17.55 17.10 -13.59
C PHE A 58 -17.47 15.57 -13.66
N GLY A 59 -16.26 15.00 -13.67
CA GLY A 59 -16.08 13.54 -13.64
C GLY A 59 -16.65 12.94 -12.35
N LYS A 60 -17.40 11.85 -12.49
CA LYS A 60 -17.90 11.11 -11.32
C LYS A 60 -16.72 10.73 -10.43
N LYS A 61 -16.67 11.25 -9.21
CA LYS A 61 -15.70 10.89 -8.15
C LYS A 61 -15.95 9.48 -7.60
N SER A 62 -16.33 8.55 -8.45
CA SER A 62 -16.48 7.15 -8.12
C SER A 62 -15.19 6.46 -8.51
N GLU A 63 -14.51 5.87 -7.55
CA GLU A 63 -13.35 4.99 -7.74
C GLU A 63 -13.70 3.69 -8.51
N LYS A 64 -14.98 3.50 -8.85
CA LYS A 64 -15.44 2.41 -9.72
C LYS A 64 -15.21 2.81 -11.19
N ASN A 65 -13.99 2.61 -11.68
CA ASN A 65 -13.77 2.52 -13.12
C ASN A 65 -14.64 1.38 -13.66
N LYS A 66 -15.41 1.65 -14.73
CA LYS A 66 -16.04 0.59 -15.51
C LYS A 66 -14.88 -0.23 -16.10
N VAL A 67 -14.61 -1.37 -15.49
CA VAL A 67 -13.61 -2.32 -15.95
C VAL A 67 -14.00 -2.75 -17.35
N ASN A 68 -13.16 -2.43 -18.32
CA ASN A 68 -13.24 -3.02 -19.65
C ASN A 68 -12.92 -4.52 -19.47
N PRO A 69 -13.78 -5.48 -19.88
CA PRO A 69 -13.58 -6.90 -19.61
C PRO A 69 -12.24 -7.48 -20.11
N ASN A 70 -11.58 -6.78 -21.04
CA ASN A 70 -10.28 -7.14 -21.59
C ASN A 70 -9.09 -6.41 -20.94
N GLN A 71 -9.32 -5.61 -19.90
CA GLN A 71 -8.28 -4.89 -19.19
C GLN A 71 -8.07 -5.59 -17.84
N LEU A 72 -7.03 -6.40 -17.75
CA LEU A 72 -6.59 -6.99 -16.49
C LEU A 72 -6.52 -5.89 -15.42
N SER A 73 -7.34 -6.02 -14.39
CA SER A 73 -7.42 -5.11 -13.25
C SER A 73 -6.19 -5.29 -12.36
N LEU A 74 -5.03 -4.84 -12.83
CA LEU A 74 -3.75 -4.94 -12.11
C LEU A 74 -3.62 -3.97 -10.93
N PHE A 75 -4.60 -3.08 -10.69
CA PHE A 75 -4.47 -1.98 -9.73
C PHE A 75 -5.65 -1.80 -8.77
N ASN A 76 -6.61 -2.74 -8.75
CA ASN A 76 -7.65 -2.77 -7.71
C ASN A 76 -7.33 -3.78 -6.59
N GLU A 77 -6.05 -4.09 -6.40
CA GLU A 77 -5.58 -5.11 -5.44
C GLU A 77 -5.81 -4.76 -3.96
N LEU A 78 -6.39 -3.61 -3.64
CA LEU A 78 -6.69 -3.24 -2.25
C LEU A 78 -7.98 -3.84 -1.69
N GLU A 79 -8.82 -4.44 -2.51
CA GLU A 79 -10.07 -5.05 -2.06
C GLU A 79 -10.21 -6.55 -2.42
N THR A 80 -9.24 -7.15 -3.12
CA THR A 80 -9.49 -8.48 -3.68
C THR A 80 -8.26 -9.37 -3.89
N GLU A 81 -7.62 -9.86 -2.85
CA GLU A 81 -6.90 -11.13 -2.99
C GLU A 81 -7.89 -12.31 -3.19
N GLU A 82 -9.13 -12.18 -2.72
CA GLU A 82 -10.17 -13.21 -2.88
C GLU A 82 -10.97 -13.10 -4.19
N THR A 83 -11.06 -11.92 -4.83
CA THR A 83 -11.93 -11.73 -6.01
C THR A 83 -11.29 -12.12 -7.33
N ILE A 84 -9.97 -12.26 -7.41
CA ILE A 84 -9.28 -12.61 -8.66
C ILE A 84 -9.54 -14.08 -9.01
N SER A 85 -9.53 -14.98 -8.04
CA SER A 85 -9.85 -16.40 -8.29
C SER A 85 -11.31 -16.63 -8.71
N GLU A 86 -12.24 -15.79 -8.21
CA GLU A 86 -13.66 -15.85 -8.61
C GLU A 86 -13.92 -15.22 -9.99
N LEU A 87 -13.14 -14.22 -10.41
CA LEU A 87 -13.28 -13.59 -11.73
C LEU A 87 -12.62 -14.42 -12.85
N GLU A 88 -11.50 -15.07 -12.58
CA GLU A 88 -10.85 -15.97 -13.54
C GLU A 88 -11.70 -17.22 -13.79
N GLN A 89 -12.36 -17.77 -12.78
CA GLN A 89 -13.35 -18.85 -12.96
C GLN A 89 -14.58 -18.42 -13.79
N LYS A 90 -14.93 -17.12 -13.80
CA LYS A 90 -16.03 -16.59 -14.61
C LYS A 90 -15.66 -16.33 -16.08
N ILE A 91 -14.39 -16.15 -16.40
CA ILE A 91 -13.93 -15.86 -17.77
C ILE A 91 -13.74 -17.15 -18.60
N GLU A 92 -13.42 -18.27 -17.96
CA GLU A 92 -13.35 -19.58 -18.64
C GLU A 92 -14.73 -20.22 -18.90
N GLU A 93 -15.80 -19.76 -18.28
CA GLU A 93 -17.15 -20.34 -18.37
C GLU A 93 -18.07 -19.74 -19.46
N ILE A 94 -17.60 -18.89 -20.37
CA ILE A 94 -18.45 -18.36 -21.48
C ILE A 94 -18.63 -19.35 -22.64
N LYS A 95 -18.36 -20.61 -22.43
CA LYS A 95 -18.77 -21.69 -23.38
C LYS A 95 -19.58 -22.75 -22.61
N GLY A 96 -20.89 -22.51 -22.51
CA GLY A 96 -21.86 -23.52 -22.09
C GLY A 96 -22.61 -23.22 -20.80
N TYR A 97 -23.84 -22.72 -20.96
CA TYR A 97 -24.78 -22.48 -19.89
C TYR A 97 -25.18 -23.80 -19.21
N LYS A 98 -24.59 -24.14 -18.07
CA LYS A 98 -25.13 -25.09 -17.10
C LYS A 98 -25.35 -24.41 -15.77
N ARG A 99 -26.63 -24.23 -15.39
CA ARG A 99 -27.02 -23.77 -14.05
C ARG A 99 -26.41 -24.72 -13.03
N ARG A 100 -25.40 -24.27 -12.27
CA ARG A 100 -25.00 -24.93 -11.02
C ARG A 100 -25.99 -24.57 -9.93
N PRO A 101 -26.40 -25.51 -9.05
CA PRO A 101 -27.18 -25.18 -7.86
C PRO A 101 -26.37 -24.19 -7.02
N LYS A 102 -27.04 -23.18 -6.43
CA LYS A 102 -26.44 -22.26 -5.46
C LYS A 102 -25.91 -23.08 -4.29
N GLY A 103 -24.60 -23.42 -4.32
CA GLY A 103 -23.91 -23.87 -3.14
C GLY A 103 -23.95 -22.76 -2.09
N SER A 104 -24.37 -23.07 -0.87
CA SER A 104 -24.25 -22.15 0.26
C SER A 104 -22.76 -21.79 0.37
N LYS A 105 -22.42 -20.49 0.27
CA LYS A 105 -21.08 -20.02 0.61
C LYS A 105 -20.87 -20.36 2.08
N ASN A 106 -19.95 -21.26 2.38
CA ASN A 106 -19.53 -21.51 3.75
C ASN A 106 -18.89 -20.23 4.27
N LEU A 107 -19.55 -19.55 5.20
CA LEU A 107 -19.05 -18.32 5.85
C LEU A 107 -17.80 -18.58 6.71
N VAL A 108 -17.56 -19.85 7.03
CA VAL A 108 -16.47 -20.29 7.91
C VAL A 108 -15.73 -21.40 7.20
N ASN A 109 -14.39 -21.28 7.10
CA ASN A 109 -13.55 -22.35 6.59
C ASN A 109 -13.66 -23.59 7.49
N GLU A 110 -13.63 -24.77 6.92
CA GLU A 110 -13.80 -26.05 7.66
C GLU A 110 -12.72 -26.27 8.73
N ASP A 111 -11.54 -25.64 8.59
CA ASP A 111 -10.42 -25.69 9.54
C ASP A 111 -10.60 -24.73 10.74
N ASN A 112 -11.66 -23.96 10.80
CA ASN A 112 -11.90 -22.98 11.86
C ASN A 112 -12.63 -23.70 13.03
N ASN A 113 -11.88 -23.98 14.11
CA ASN A 113 -12.39 -24.60 15.35
C ASN A 113 -13.27 -23.62 16.17
N LEU A 114 -14.33 -23.06 15.54
CA LEU A 114 -15.30 -22.27 16.29
C LEU A 114 -16.14 -23.18 17.19
N PRO A 115 -16.44 -22.78 18.44
CA PRO A 115 -17.35 -23.50 19.30
C PRO A 115 -18.74 -23.58 18.65
N VAL A 116 -19.34 -24.76 18.73
CA VAL A 116 -20.70 -24.99 18.20
C VAL A 116 -21.63 -25.12 19.37
N GLU A 117 -22.64 -24.23 19.45
CA GLU A 117 -23.75 -24.33 20.35
C GLU A 117 -24.90 -25.06 19.63
N ILE A 118 -25.40 -26.15 20.22
CA ILE A 118 -26.47 -26.94 19.64
C ILE A 118 -27.79 -26.56 20.33
N ILE A 119 -28.73 -26.04 19.56
CA ILE A 119 -30.09 -25.74 20.03
C ILE A 119 -31.03 -26.77 19.41
N GLU A 120 -31.61 -27.62 20.24
CA GLU A 120 -32.54 -28.64 19.82
C GLU A 120 -33.96 -28.10 19.86
N HIS A 121 -34.66 -28.12 18.73
CA HIS A 121 -36.09 -27.79 18.62
C HIS A 121 -36.88 -29.10 18.56
N ARG A 122 -37.40 -29.55 19.68
CA ARG A 122 -38.20 -30.75 19.78
C ARG A 122 -39.70 -30.37 19.87
N ARG A 123 -40.57 -31.25 19.38
CA ARG A 123 -42.00 -31.08 19.55
C ARG A 123 -42.40 -31.55 20.96
N ASP A 124 -43.26 -30.80 21.61
CA ASP A 124 -43.84 -31.17 22.92
C ASP A 124 -44.88 -32.27 22.77
N ASP A 125 -45.64 -32.31 21.65
CA ASP A 125 -46.65 -33.32 21.36
C ASP A 125 -46.10 -34.29 20.28
N LEU A 126 -45.92 -35.54 20.69
CA LEU A 126 -45.47 -36.65 19.84
C LEU A 126 -46.65 -37.48 19.30
N SER A 127 -47.89 -37.03 19.40
CA SER A 127 -49.04 -37.69 18.79
C SER A 127 -49.16 -37.35 17.30
N CYS A 128 -49.49 -38.34 16.47
CA CYS A 128 -49.74 -38.16 15.05
C CYS A 128 -51.04 -37.37 14.83
N PRO A 129 -51.01 -36.22 14.11
CA PRO A 129 -52.21 -35.41 13.90
C PRO A 129 -53.28 -36.08 13.04
N THR A 130 -52.97 -37.22 12.37
CA THR A 130 -53.88 -37.93 11.47
C THR A 130 -54.51 -39.18 12.12
N CYS A 131 -53.73 -39.93 12.90
CA CYS A 131 -54.18 -41.22 13.44
C CYS A 131 -54.01 -41.37 14.96
N GLY A 132 -53.42 -40.37 15.65
CA GLY A 132 -53.26 -40.36 17.11
C GLY A 132 -52.14 -41.27 17.65
N ASN A 133 -51.45 -42.04 16.80
CA ASN A 133 -50.35 -42.91 17.24
C ASN A 133 -49.10 -42.10 17.59
N GLU A 134 -48.23 -42.65 18.43
CA GLU A 134 -46.96 -42.04 18.83
C GLU A 134 -46.00 -41.92 17.65
N LEU A 135 -45.47 -40.70 17.42
CA LEU A 135 -44.50 -40.41 16.40
C LEU A 135 -43.11 -40.87 16.84
N LYS A 136 -42.35 -41.51 15.93
CA LYS A 136 -40.95 -41.88 16.14
C LYS A 136 -40.03 -40.87 15.47
N GLU A 137 -38.96 -40.49 16.15
CA GLU A 137 -37.92 -39.67 15.60
C GLU A 137 -37.19 -40.39 14.45
N ILE A 138 -37.10 -39.78 13.25
CA ILE A 138 -36.48 -40.34 12.06
C ILE A 138 -35.24 -39.53 11.61
N GLY A 139 -34.92 -38.40 12.28
CA GLY A 139 -33.79 -37.54 12.00
C GLY A 139 -34.13 -36.06 12.21
N TYR A 140 -33.17 -35.20 11.89
CA TYR A 140 -33.28 -33.75 12.01
C TYR A 140 -32.65 -33.03 10.83
N ASP A 141 -33.18 -31.86 10.48
CA ASP A 141 -32.57 -30.93 9.54
C ASP A 141 -31.67 -29.95 10.29
N VAL A 142 -30.55 -29.56 9.71
CA VAL A 142 -29.59 -28.64 10.31
C VAL A 142 -29.61 -27.30 9.60
N ARG A 143 -29.87 -26.24 10.35
CA ARG A 143 -29.64 -24.86 9.96
C ARG A 143 -28.48 -24.31 10.80
N LYS A 144 -27.45 -23.80 10.13
CA LYS A 144 -26.29 -23.16 10.79
C LYS A 144 -26.37 -21.64 10.64
N GLU A 145 -26.06 -20.91 11.71
CA GLU A 145 -25.91 -19.47 11.69
C GLU A 145 -24.64 -19.07 12.47
N LEU A 146 -23.95 -18.04 11.98
CA LEU A 146 -22.76 -17.49 12.64
C LEU A 146 -23.21 -16.40 13.61
N CYS A 147 -22.97 -16.63 14.90
CA CYS A 147 -23.30 -15.69 15.97
C CYS A 147 -22.05 -15.00 16.49
N VAL A 148 -22.18 -13.74 16.93
CA VAL A 148 -21.11 -12.95 17.56
C VAL A 148 -21.52 -12.60 18.98
N ILE A 149 -20.65 -12.91 19.95
CA ILE A 149 -20.78 -12.42 21.32
C ILE A 149 -20.04 -11.08 21.39
N PRO A 150 -20.69 -9.97 21.80
CA PRO A 150 -20.01 -8.70 21.99
C PRO A 150 -18.84 -8.80 22.96
N GLU A 151 -17.82 -7.93 22.79
CA GLU A 151 -16.66 -7.86 23.67
C GLU A 151 -17.08 -7.74 25.14
N LYS A 152 -16.42 -8.54 26.01
CA LYS A 152 -16.65 -8.51 27.45
C LYS A 152 -15.46 -7.93 28.17
N CYS A 153 -15.68 -6.88 28.97
CA CYS A 153 -14.70 -6.38 29.92
C CYS A 153 -14.94 -7.03 31.28
N PHE A 154 -13.85 -7.38 31.99
CA PHE A 154 -13.93 -7.95 33.32
C PHE A 154 -12.77 -7.45 34.19
N ILE A 155 -12.91 -7.53 35.51
CA ILE A 155 -11.90 -7.12 36.48
C ILE A 155 -11.17 -8.37 36.96
N LYS A 156 -9.82 -8.39 36.83
CA LYS A 156 -8.98 -9.36 37.52
C LYS A 156 -8.59 -8.77 38.87
N GLU A 157 -8.93 -9.45 39.95
CA GLU A 157 -8.54 -9.07 41.32
C GLU A 157 -7.44 -9.99 41.80
N HIS A 158 -6.22 -9.46 41.92
CA HIS A 158 -5.05 -10.18 42.43
C HIS A 158 -4.93 -9.96 43.94
N ARG A 159 -5.02 -11.03 44.72
CA ARG A 159 -4.94 -11.03 46.18
C ARG A 159 -3.61 -11.60 46.63
N TYR A 160 -2.73 -10.75 47.15
CA TYR A 160 -1.44 -11.12 47.71
C TYR A 160 -1.55 -11.25 49.23
N PHE A 161 -1.62 -12.48 49.74
CA PHE A 161 -1.83 -12.74 51.16
C PHE A 161 -0.56 -12.40 51.95
N LYS A 162 -0.77 -11.79 53.15
CA LYS A 162 0.30 -11.48 54.11
C LYS A 162 0.24 -12.47 55.24
N TYR A 163 1.38 -12.99 55.64
CA TYR A 163 1.53 -13.92 56.73
C TYR A 163 2.41 -13.28 57.81
N ALA A 164 2.06 -13.47 59.06
CA ALA A 164 2.88 -13.04 60.20
C ALA A 164 3.31 -14.26 61.04
N CYS A 165 4.58 -14.32 61.41
CA CYS A 165 5.07 -15.35 62.33
C CYS A 165 4.59 -15.01 63.76
N PRO A 166 3.87 -15.93 64.45
CA PRO A 166 3.37 -15.67 65.78
C PRO A 166 4.48 -15.56 66.84
N THR A 167 5.69 -16.11 66.55
CA THR A 167 6.82 -16.13 67.49
C THR A 167 7.71 -14.89 67.35
N CYS A 168 8.06 -14.47 66.15
CA CYS A 168 8.99 -13.36 65.93
C CYS A 168 8.35 -12.13 65.25
N SER A 169 7.03 -12.17 65.01
CA SER A 169 6.24 -11.09 64.34
C SER A 169 6.75 -10.71 62.96
N LYS A 170 7.64 -11.50 62.35
CA LYS A 170 8.10 -11.25 60.97
C LYS A 170 6.93 -11.41 60.00
N MET A 171 6.69 -10.39 59.20
CA MET A 171 5.69 -10.43 58.10
C MET A 171 6.38 -10.91 56.82
N VAL A 172 5.69 -11.78 56.10
CA VAL A 172 6.07 -12.32 54.80
C VAL A 172 4.86 -12.15 53.85
N GLN A 173 5.12 -11.76 52.65
CA GLN A 173 4.13 -11.66 51.59
C GLN A 173 4.76 -12.26 50.34
N GLU A 174 3.93 -12.88 49.48
CA GLU A 174 4.35 -13.35 48.15
C GLU A 174 4.84 -12.17 47.30
N GLU A 175 5.92 -12.39 46.55
CA GLU A 175 6.46 -11.38 45.64
C GLU A 175 5.46 -11.06 44.54
N ARG A 176 5.39 -9.77 44.18
CA ARG A 176 4.52 -9.33 43.11
C ARG A 176 5.20 -9.57 41.77
N GLU A 177 4.43 -10.04 40.80
CA GLU A 177 4.88 -10.18 39.43
C GLU A 177 5.31 -8.82 38.84
N VAL A 178 6.33 -8.84 37.99
CA VAL A 178 6.75 -7.68 37.20
C VAL A 178 5.77 -7.50 36.07
N ILE A 179 5.04 -6.39 36.07
CA ILE A 179 4.02 -6.06 35.07
C ILE A 179 4.37 -4.75 34.36
N PRO A 180 3.98 -4.57 33.10
CA PRO A 180 4.37 -3.39 32.32
C PRO A 180 3.73 -2.07 32.82
N PHE A 181 2.60 -2.15 33.50
CA PHE A 181 1.87 -0.98 34.02
C PHE A 181 1.60 -1.10 35.53
N PRO A 182 2.63 -0.99 36.39
CA PRO A 182 2.48 -1.17 37.83
C PRO A 182 1.56 -0.09 38.44
N ASN A 183 0.85 -0.48 39.51
CA ASN A 183 -0.11 0.38 40.23
C ASN A 183 -1.23 0.95 39.35
N SER A 184 -1.72 0.18 38.42
CA SER A 184 -2.70 0.58 37.40
C SER A 184 -3.77 -0.49 37.23
N MET A 185 -4.98 -0.08 36.84
CA MET A 185 -6.03 -0.98 36.40
C MET A 185 -5.94 -1.30 34.88
N TYR A 186 -5.00 -0.71 34.17
CA TYR A 186 -4.82 -0.93 32.72
C TYR A 186 -3.93 -2.16 32.50
N SER A 187 -4.56 -3.24 32.08
CA SER A 187 -3.87 -4.49 31.74
C SER A 187 -3.20 -4.42 30.36
N PRO A 188 -2.21 -5.27 30.04
CA PRO A 188 -1.69 -5.44 28.69
C PRO A 188 -2.76 -5.68 27.65
N SER A 189 -3.80 -6.48 27.96
CA SER A 189 -4.90 -6.75 27.04
C SER A 189 -5.73 -5.49 26.73
N LEU A 190 -6.01 -4.63 27.71
CA LEU A 190 -6.73 -3.38 27.48
C LEU A 190 -5.90 -2.39 26.66
N VAL A 191 -4.61 -2.23 26.99
CA VAL A 191 -3.72 -1.32 26.25
C VAL A 191 -3.43 -1.86 24.86
N GLY A 192 -3.25 -3.17 24.70
CA GLY A 192 -3.13 -3.85 23.40
C GLY A 192 -4.33 -3.60 22.50
N LYS A 193 -5.54 -3.67 23.06
CA LYS A 193 -6.78 -3.33 22.36
C LYS A 193 -6.79 -1.88 21.87
N PHE A 194 -6.40 -0.90 22.70
CA PHE A 194 -6.30 0.50 22.27
C PHE A 194 -5.35 0.69 21.08
N ILE A 195 -4.22 -0.02 21.09
CA ILE A 195 -3.23 0.02 20.03
C ILE A 195 -3.79 -0.63 18.76
N TYR A 196 -4.36 -1.82 18.87
CA TYR A 196 -4.94 -2.55 17.74
C TYR A 196 -6.05 -1.74 17.06
N ASP A 197 -7.00 -1.23 17.82
CA ASP A 197 -8.13 -0.46 17.29
C ASP A 197 -7.67 0.78 16.52
N LYS A 198 -6.67 1.50 17.02
CA LYS A 198 -6.21 2.70 16.33
C LYS A 198 -5.29 2.40 15.14
N PHE A 199 -4.33 1.50 15.28
CA PHE A 199 -3.25 1.36 14.31
C PHE A 199 -3.48 0.22 13.31
N ALA A 200 -4.37 -0.73 13.60
CA ALA A 200 -4.83 -1.73 12.64
C ALA A 200 -6.20 -1.37 12.04
N LEU A 201 -7.20 -1.01 12.88
CA LEU A 201 -8.57 -0.73 12.44
C LEU A 201 -8.83 0.74 12.14
N SER A 202 -7.84 1.63 12.34
CA SER A 202 -7.96 3.08 12.11
C SER A 202 -9.02 3.77 12.98
N LEU A 203 -9.38 3.21 14.14
CA LEU A 203 -10.37 3.76 15.07
C LEU A 203 -9.74 4.83 15.98
N PRO A 204 -10.11 6.12 15.88
CA PRO A 204 -9.52 7.19 16.70
C PRO A 204 -9.81 7.02 18.20
N PHE A 205 -8.92 7.49 19.06
CA PHE A 205 -9.07 7.38 20.51
C PHE A 205 -10.37 7.99 21.07
N TYR A 206 -10.90 9.06 20.45
CA TYR A 206 -12.17 9.63 20.90
C TYR A 206 -13.38 8.71 20.67
N ARG A 207 -13.33 7.87 19.59
CA ARG A 207 -14.37 6.86 19.33
C ARG A 207 -14.20 5.66 20.26
N GLN A 208 -12.97 5.29 20.60
CA GLN A 208 -12.69 4.27 21.60
C GLN A 208 -13.23 4.70 22.97
N GLU A 209 -12.96 5.95 23.40
CA GLU A 209 -13.54 6.53 24.61
C GLU A 209 -15.07 6.42 24.62
N GLN A 210 -15.72 6.75 23.49
CA GLN A 210 -17.17 6.63 23.36
C GLN A 210 -17.65 5.18 23.49
N SER A 211 -16.98 4.24 22.82
CA SER A 211 -17.30 2.80 22.89
C SER A 211 -17.23 2.26 24.32
N TYR A 212 -16.19 2.62 25.11
CA TYR A 212 -16.11 2.22 26.51
C TYR A 212 -17.18 2.89 27.37
N ARG A 213 -17.53 4.13 27.10
CA ARG A 213 -18.63 4.81 27.79
C ARG A 213 -19.97 4.11 27.57
N ASP A 214 -20.22 3.64 26.35
CA ASP A 214 -21.45 2.89 26.01
C ASP A 214 -21.52 1.54 26.75
N LEU A 215 -20.36 0.98 27.15
CA LEU A 215 -20.25 -0.19 28.02
C LEU A 215 -20.34 0.15 29.54
N GLY A 216 -20.55 1.41 29.90
CA GLY A 216 -20.57 1.87 31.30
C GLY A 216 -19.19 2.01 31.94
N ILE A 217 -18.10 1.99 31.14
CA ILE A 217 -16.72 2.08 31.63
C ILE A 217 -16.18 3.49 31.39
N ASN A 218 -15.77 4.17 32.45
CA ASN A 218 -15.30 5.54 32.37
C ASN A 218 -13.78 5.60 32.12
N ILE A 219 -13.38 5.48 30.85
CA ILE A 219 -11.99 5.64 30.40
C ILE A 219 -11.90 6.92 29.57
N SER A 220 -11.13 7.90 30.04
CA SER A 220 -10.93 9.14 29.28
C SER A 220 -9.93 8.96 28.15
N ARG A 221 -10.11 9.73 27.06
CA ARG A 221 -9.16 9.75 25.92
C ARG A 221 -7.72 10.04 26.39
N ASN A 222 -7.53 10.91 27.37
CA ASN A 222 -6.21 11.22 27.91
C ASN A 222 -5.56 10.00 28.57
N ASN A 223 -6.33 9.19 29.27
CA ASN A 223 -5.82 7.94 29.84
C ASN A 223 -5.43 6.96 28.76
N ILE A 224 -6.24 6.78 27.71
CA ILE A 224 -5.90 5.94 26.56
C ILE A 224 -4.55 6.39 25.95
N ILE A 225 -4.41 7.69 25.66
CA ILE A 225 -3.18 8.27 25.12
C ILE A 225 -1.98 8.01 26.03
N ASN A 226 -2.14 8.20 27.34
CA ASN A 226 -1.06 8.04 28.32
C ASN A 226 -0.58 6.58 28.38
N TYR A 227 -1.49 5.59 28.38
CA TYR A 227 -1.09 4.18 28.44
C TYR A 227 -0.52 3.68 27.11
N VAL A 228 -1.03 4.13 25.98
CA VAL A 228 -0.40 3.88 24.67
C VAL A 228 0.99 4.53 24.61
N SER A 229 1.15 5.72 25.18
CA SER A 229 2.46 6.39 25.26
C SER A 229 3.45 5.60 26.13
N LYS A 230 3.03 5.09 27.28
CA LYS A 230 3.86 4.21 28.12
C LYS A 230 4.25 2.92 27.41
N ALA A 231 3.30 2.30 26.69
CA ALA A 231 3.58 1.13 25.86
C ALA A 231 4.64 1.45 24.78
N CYS A 232 4.58 2.63 24.12
CA CYS A 232 5.62 3.07 23.20
C CYS A 232 7.00 3.14 23.87
N ASP A 233 7.07 3.67 25.08
CA ASP A 233 8.34 3.82 25.78
C ASP A 233 8.96 2.44 26.16
N LEU A 234 8.13 1.46 26.53
CA LEU A 234 8.54 0.07 26.73
C LEU A 234 9.02 -0.61 25.43
N ILE A 235 8.31 -0.39 24.32
CA ILE A 235 8.56 -1.04 23.04
C ILE A 235 9.72 -0.37 22.25
N ARG A 236 10.17 0.81 22.66
CA ARG A 236 11.22 1.57 21.97
C ARG A 236 12.46 0.74 21.61
N PRO A 237 13.05 -0.11 22.50
CA PRO A 237 14.22 -0.91 22.15
C PRO A 237 13.96 -1.85 20.95
N LEU A 238 12.75 -2.41 20.84
CA LEU A 238 12.38 -3.28 19.73
C LEU A 238 12.21 -2.46 18.42
N TYR A 239 11.62 -1.27 18.50
CA TYR A 239 11.54 -0.36 17.36
C TYR A 239 12.92 0.07 16.86
N ASP A 240 13.84 0.39 17.76
CA ASP A 240 15.21 0.75 17.41
C ASP A 240 15.93 -0.43 16.76
N LYS A 241 15.71 -1.66 17.26
CA LYS A 241 16.23 -2.89 16.63
C LYS A 241 15.69 -3.10 15.21
N TYR A 242 14.41 -2.82 14.96
CA TYR A 242 13.86 -2.88 13.59
C TYR A 242 14.50 -1.83 12.67
N SER A 243 14.82 -0.63 13.19
CA SER A 243 15.55 0.39 12.46
C SER A 243 16.95 -0.09 12.03
N GLU A 244 17.68 -0.79 12.91
CA GLU A 244 18.98 -1.38 12.58
C GLU A 244 18.87 -2.42 11.47
N ILE A 245 17.89 -3.34 11.60
CA ILE A 245 17.70 -4.43 10.64
C ILE A 245 17.29 -3.87 9.26
N ILE A 246 16.37 -2.90 9.19
CA ILE A 246 15.95 -2.31 7.91
C ILE A 246 17.11 -1.59 7.21
N LYS A 247 17.99 -0.92 7.97
CA LYS A 247 19.19 -0.26 7.46
C LYS A 247 20.25 -1.26 6.98
N SER A 248 20.23 -2.48 7.47
CA SER A 248 21.16 -3.55 7.05
C SER A 248 20.62 -4.39 5.91
N ALA A 249 19.34 -4.28 5.57
CA ALA A 249 18.73 -5.07 4.50
C ALA A 249 19.29 -4.69 3.12
N ASP A 250 19.55 -5.69 2.29
CA ASP A 250 20.10 -5.52 0.94
C ASP A 250 19.07 -5.03 -0.08
N ILE A 251 17.79 -5.28 0.15
CA ILE A 251 16.67 -4.82 -0.68
C ILE A 251 15.58 -4.23 0.21
N VAL A 252 15.27 -2.95 0.01
CA VAL A 252 14.26 -2.21 0.76
C VAL A 252 13.27 -1.57 -0.21
N HIS A 253 12.00 -1.54 0.16
CA HIS A 253 10.95 -0.76 -0.50
C HIS A 253 10.68 0.50 0.30
N GLY A 254 10.62 1.66 -0.36
CA GLY A 254 10.40 2.96 0.28
C GLY A 254 9.25 3.74 -0.36
N ASP A 255 8.49 4.44 0.47
CA ASP A 255 7.46 5.41 0.09
C ASP A 255 7.34 6.46 1.18
N GLU A 256 6.61 7.55 0.95
CA GLU A 256 6.35 8.55 1.98
C GLU A 256 4.92 9.08 1.89
N THR A 257 4.39 9.52 3.03
CA THR A 257 3.08 10.14 3.12
C THR A 257 3.08 11.40 4.00
N ARG A 258 2.21 12.34 3.67
CA ARG A 258 2.12 13.62 4.39
C ARG A 258 1.53 13.42 5.79
N LEU A 259 2.01 14.22 6.75
CA LEU A 259 1.47 14.32 8.10
C LEU A 259 1.45 15.79 8.53
N LYS A 260 0.35 16.23 9.17
CA LYS A 260 0.27 17.53 9.84
C LYS A 260 0.62 17.36 11.31
N VAL A 261 1.55 18.19 11.81
CA VAL A 261 1.91 18.27 13.23
C VAL A 261 1.62 19.70 13.69
N LEU A 262 0.65 19.88 14.58
CA LEU A 262 0.07 21.19 14.88
C LEU A 262 1.04 22.15 15.55
N SER A 263 1.95 21.64 16.37
CA SER A 263 2.97 22.46 17.05
C SER A 263 4.07 22.94 16.11
N GLU A 264 4.23 22.32 14.93
CA GLU A 264 5.25 22.72 13.97
C GLU A 264 4.67 23.67 12.93
N LYS A 265 5.16 24.91 12.98
CA LYS A 265 4.72 25.99 12.10
C LYS A 265 5.85 26.45 11.19
N ASN A 266 5.49 26.93 9.99
CA ASN A 266 6.41 27.63 9.10
C ASN A 266 6.61 29.08 9.56
N GLU A 267 7.46 29.82 8.85
CA GLU A 267 7.77 31.24 9.15
C GLU A 267 6.54 32.13 9.10
N GLU A 268 5.52 31.77 8.35
CA GLU A 268 4.24 32.48 8.22
C GLU A 268 3.23 32.10 9.31
N GLY A 269 3.58 31.19 10.25
CA GLY A 269 2.69 30.72 11.32
C GLY A 269 1.71 29.62 10.89
N ASN A 270 1.74 29.15 9.64
CA ASN A 270 0.91 28.05 9.15
C ASN A 270 1.48 26.70 9.59
N VAL A 271 0.60 25.71 9.82
CA VAL A 271 1.03 24.34 10.16
C VAL A 271 1.85 23.76 9.02
N LYS A 272 3.08 23.36 9.33
CA LYS A 272 4.02 22.77 8.39
C LYS A 272 3.55 21.40 7.92
N THR A 273 3.75 21.08 6.64
CA THR A 273 3.53 19.73 6.12
C THR A 273 4.79 18.91 6.35
N ASN A 274 4.69 17.93 7.22
CA ASN A 274 5.73 16.95 7.52
C ASN A 274 5.45 15.63 6.83
N TYR A 275 6.36 14.66 6.96
CA TYR A 275 6.25 13.39 6.27
C TYR A 275 6.53 12.21 7.20
N VAL A 276 5.82 11.14 6.96
CA VAL A 276 6.13 9.81 7.44
C VAL A 276 6.73 9.02 6.28
N TRP A 277 7.96 8.59 6.45
CA TRP A 277 8.69 7.72 5.55
C TRP A 277 8.38 6.28 5.92
N LEU A 278 8.17 5.46 4.92
CA LEU A 278 7.80 4.06 5.07
C LEU A 278 8.85 3.20 4.38
N PHE A 279 9.38 2.24 5.12
CA PHE A 279 10.35 1.29 4.60
C PHE A 279 9.86 -0.13 4.87
N ARG A 280 10.08 -1.01 3.92
CA ARG A 280 9.75 -2.42 4.06
C ARG A 280 10.87 -3.28 3.50
N THR A 281 11.21 -4.36 4.19
CA THR A 281 12.11 -5.38 3.65
C THR A 281 11.45 -6.12 2.49
N SER A 282 12.25 -6.54 1.50
CA SER A 282 11.79 -7.38 0.40
C SER A 282 11.21 -8.72 0.91
N GLN A 283 10.34 -9.35 0.13
CA GLN A 283 9.82 -10.70 0.43
C GLN A 283 10.91 -11.77 0.53
N SER A 284 12.05 -11.55 -0.12
CA SER A 284 13.21 -12.46 -0.04
C SER A 284 13.95 -12.39 1.28
N PHE A 285 13.71 -11.36 2.09
CA PHE A 285 14.37 -11.20 3.38
C PHE A 285 13.62 -12.01 4.45
N ASN A 286 14.35 -12.77 5.28
CA ASN A 286 13.77 -13.68 6.26
C ASN A 286 13.06 -12.98 7.45
N LYS A 287 13.36 -11.71 7.68
CA LYS A 287 12.73 -10.88 8.72
C LYS A 287 11.86 -9.82 8.04
N GLN A 288 10.57 -10.06 7.95
CA GLN A 288 9.65 -9.13 7.32
C GLN A 288 9.39 -7.93 8.22
N ILE A 289 9.92 -6.77 7.90
CA ILE A 289 9.77 -5.53 8.67
C ILE A 289 9.05 -4.50 7.83
N THR A 290 8.07 -3.84 8.47
CA THR A 290 7.42 -2.62 7.98
C THR A 290 7.77 -1.51 8.95
N PHE A 291 8.52 -0.53 8.51
CA PHE A 291 9.07 0.52 9.35
C PHE A 291 8.53 1.89 8.97
N TYR A 292 7.95 2.59 9.93
CA TYR A 292 7.46 3.95 9.78
C TYR A 292 8.40 4.90 10.51
N TYR A 293 8.84 5.95 9.81
CA TYR A 293 9.79 6.92 10.33
C TYR A 293 9.28 8.35 10.11
N TYR A 294 9.10 9.09 11.20
CA TYR A 294 8.69 10.48 11.15
C TYR A 294 9.91 11.39 10.96
N ASN A 295 9.79 12.35 10.04
CA ASN A 295 10.75 13.44 9.93
C ASN A 295 10.10 14.74 9.42
N ASP A 296 10.74 15.87 9.72
CA ASP A 296 10.25 17.18 9.33
C ASP A 296 10.53 17.46 7.84
N GLY A 297 9.46 17.57 7.04
CA GLY A 297 9.55 17.86 5.61
C GLY A 297 9.96 16.68 4.73
N ARG A 298 10.12 16.97 3.42
CA ARG A 298 10.39 15.99 2.35
C ARG A 298 11.82 16.15 1.77
N LYS A 299 12.76 16.66 2.54
CA LYS A 299 14.13 16.87 2.06
C LYS A 299 14.84 15.53 1.85
N TYR A 300 15.68 15.44 0.81
CA TYR A 300 16.50 14.25 0.55
C TYR A 300 17.40 13.89 1.74
N SER A 301 17.89 14.91 2.51
CA SER A 301 18.69 14.70 3.71
C SER A 301 18.00 13.82 4.76
N ASN A 302 16.66 13.78 4.80
CA ASN A 302 15.91 13.00 5.78
C ASN A 302 16.06 11.49 5.53
N VAL A 303 15.99 11.06 4.27
CA VAL A 303 16.17 9.65 3.91
C VAL A 303 17.63 9.26 3.85
N THR A 304 18.52 10.14 3.36
CA THR A 304 19.96 9.84 3.32
C THR A 304 20.58 9.76 4.71
N SER A 305 20.12 10.56 5.69
CA SER A 305 20.58 10.44 7.07
C SER A 305 20.07 9.18 7.76
N PHE A 306 18.91 8.68 7.39
CA PHE A 306 18.39 7.42 7.91
C PHE A 306 19.21 6.22 7.44
N PHE A 307 19.55 6.16 6.13
CA PHE A 307 20.30 5.06 5.52
C PHE A 307 21.83 5.35 5.45
N LYS A 308 22.38 6.05 6.43
CA LYS A 308 23.85 6.21 6.48
C LYS A 308 24.52 4.84 6.40
N ASN A 309 25.05 4.50 5.23
CA ASN A 309 25.72 3.23 4.97
C ASN A 309 27.18 3.47 4.67
N GLU A 310 28.05 2.76 5.38
CA GLU A 310 29.51 2.79 5.21
C GLU A 310 30.03 1.56 4.43
N THR A 311 29.13 0.64 4.00
CA THR A 311 29.54 -0.57 3.28
C THR A 311 29.64 -0.31 1.78
N GLU A 312 30.64 -0.91 1.11
CA GLU A 312 30.88 -0.82 -0.34
C GLU A 312 29.91 -1.70 -1.16
N GLU A 313 29.16 -2.60 -0.52
CA GLU A 313 28.21 -3.48 -1.20
C GLU A 313 27.00 -2.72 -1.71
N ALA A 314 26.71 -2.86 -3.00
CA ALA A 314 25.54 -2.25 -3.63
C ALA A 314 24.25 -2.90 -3.14
N ARG A 315 23.41 -2.11 -2.48
CA ARG A 315 22.05 -2.47 -2.05
C ARG A 315 21.03 -1.88 -2.99
N TYR A 316 19.77 -2.30 -2.87
CA TYR A 316 18.70 -1.82 -3.73
C TYR A 316 17.60 -1.16 -2.91
N ILE A 317 17.06 -0.06 -3.42
CA ILE A 317 15.87 0.58 -2.90
C ILE A 317 14.82 0.71 -3.99
N HIS A 318 13.65 0.11 -3.77
CA HIS A 318 12.48 0.30 -4.61
C HIS A 318 11.73 1.56 -4.18
N ALA A 319 11.45 2.47 -5.12
CA ALA A 319 10.65 3.67 -4.84
C ALA A 319 9.93 4.17 -6.08
N ASP A 320 9.08 5.23 -5.92
CA ASP A 320 8.29 5.84 -6.99
C ASP A 320 9.17 6.71 -7.84
N GLY A 321 10.09 7.16 -7.93
CA GLY A 321 10.86 8.10 -8.76
C GLY A 321 10.97 9.48 -8.12
N TYR A 322 10.79 9.57 -6.80
CA TYR A 322 11.16 10.74 -6.06
C TYR A 322 12.71 10.82 -5.93
N GLU A 323 13.27 11.96 -6.32
CA GLU A 323 14.72 12.20 -6.43
C GLU A 323 15.50 11.88 -5.13
N ALA A 324 14.87 12.02 -3.96
CA ALA A 324 15.53 11.77 -2.68
C ALA A 324 16.13 10.36 -2.56
N TYR A 325 15.52 9.37 -3.21
CA TYR A 325 16.00 7.99 -3.15
C TYR A 325 17.24 7.73 -4.02
N GLU A 326 17.50 8.58 -5.02
CA GLU A 326 18.69 8.50 -5.88
C GLU A 326 19.99 8.89 -5.14
N HIS A 327 19.86 9.67 -4.05
CA HIS A 327 20.98 10.20 -3.28
C HIS A 327 21.41 9.34 -2.08
N ILE A 328 20.81 8.16 -1.89
CA ILE A 328 21.17 7.27 -0.79
C ILE A 328 22.48 6.55 -1.15
N LYS A 329 23.55 6.87 -0.43
CA LYS A 329 24.86 6.23 -0.65
C LYS A 329 24.77 4.72 -0.40
N GLY A 330 25.39 3.93 -1.30
CA GLY A 330 25.41 2.46 -1.21
C GLY A 330 24.11 1.79 -1.67
N TYR A 331 23.12 2.56 -2.14
CA TYR A 331 21.88 2.00 -2.70
C TYR A 331 21.71 2.36 -4.17
N LYS A 332 21.21 1.39 -4.94
CA LYS A 332 20.79 1.59 -6.33
C LYS A 332 19.26 1.69 -6.34
N LEU A 333 18.73 2.78 -6.89
CA LEU A 333 17.29 2.97 -7.05
C LEU A 333 16.72 1.98 -8.08
N VAL A 334 15.65 1.28 -7.73
CA VAL A 334 14.82 0.48 -8.64
C VAL A 334 13.46 1.17 -8.76
N SER A 335 13.17 1.68 -9.96
CA SER A 335 11.93 2.43 -10.21
C SER A 335 10.74 1.53 -10.47
N CYS A 336 9.55 2.03 -10.14
CA CYS A 336 8.29 1.31 -10.17
C CYS A 336 7.62 1.39 -11.55
N PHE A 337 7.41 0.25 -12.23
CA PHE A 337 6.66 0.20 -13.49
C PHE A 337 5.17 0.52 -13.33
N ALA A 338 4.58 0.33 -12.14
CA ALA A 338 3.21 0.75 -11.87
C ALA A 338 3.03 2.26 -12.05
N HIS A 339 3.99 3.06 -11.62
CA HIS A 339 3.99 4.51 -11.81
C HIS A 339 4.17 4.90 -13.29
N ALA A 340 5.09 4.27 -14.01
CA ALA A 340 5.24 4.50 -15.44
C ALA A 340 3.93 4.19 -16.19
N ARG A 341 3.32 3.03 -15.93
CA ARG A 341 2.04 2.64 -16.51
C ARG A 341 0.91 3.63 -16.19
N ARG A 342 0.81 4.06 -14.92
CA ARG A 342 -0.21 5.03 -14.48
C ARG A 342 -0.16 6.31 -15.30
N LYS A 343 1.02 6.83 -15.64
CA LYS A 343 1.18 8.04 -16.46
C LYS A 343 0.64 7.85 -17.88
N PHE A 344 0.83 6.68 -18.51
CA PHE A 344 0.25 6.37 -19.81
C PHE A 344 -1.28 6.21 -19.74
N VAL A 345 -1.79 5.60 -18.68
CA VAL A 345 -3.24 5.49 -18.44
C VAL A 345 -3.87 6.88 -18.22
N GLU A 346 -3.24 7.75 -17.45
CA GLU A 346 -3.66 9.14 -17.26
C GLU A 346 -3.68 9.91 -18.60
N ALA A 347 -2.65 9.73 -19.43
CA ALA A 347 -2.60 10.31 -20.76
C ALA A 347 -3.74 9.79 -21.65
N LEU A 348 -4.02 8.49 -21.60
CA LEU A 348 -5.13 7.88 -22.34
C LEU A 348 -6.51 8.40 -21.92
N ASN A 349 -6.71 8.65 -20.62
CA ASN A 349 -7.98 9.09 -20.05
C ASN A 349 -8.36 10.54 -20.40
N VAL A 350 -7.37 11.39 -20.71
CA VAL A 350 -7.64 12.78 -21.13
C VAL A 350 -7.84 12.91 -22.64
N MET A 351 -7.55 11.87 -23.42
CA MET A 351 -7.73 11.87 -24.87
C MET A 351 -9.20 11.58 -25.24
N PRO A 352 -9.71 12.16 -26.35
CA PRO A 352 -11.02 11.79 -26.89
C PRO A 352 -11.14 10.28 -27.11
N SER A 353 -12.35 9.73 -26.95
CA SER A 353 -12.61 8.30 -27.14
C SER A 353 -12.47 7.84 -28.59
N SER A 354 -12.46 8.77 -29.55
CA SER A 354 -12.24 8.48 -30.98
C SER A 354 -10.83 7.91 -31.22
N PRO A 355 -10.67 6.99 -32.16
CA PRO A 355 -9.37 6.46 -32.54
C PRO A 355 -8.43 7.58 -32.99
N SER A 356 -7.24 7.61 -32.40
CA SER A 356 -6.18 8.55 -32.77
C SER A 356 -4.81 7.88 -32.66
N LYS A 357 -3.81 8.40 -33.40
CA LYS A 357 -2.45 7.89 -33.34
C LYS A 357 -1.85 8.00 -31.95
N LYS A 358 -2.10 9.09 -31.22
CA LYS A 358 -1.65 9.29 -29.83
C LYS A 358 -2.27 8.25 -28.89
N ARG A 359 -3.56 7.92 -29.08
CA ARG A 359 -4.26 6.89 -28.30
C ARG A 359 -3.70 5.48 -28.58
N GLN A 360 -3.35 5.19 -29.83
CA GLN A 360 -2.69 3.93 -30.21
C GLN A 360 -1.33 3.80 -29.52
N ILE A 361 -0.51 4.85 -29.52
CA ILE A 361 0.78 4.90 -28.82
C ILE A 361 0.62 4.62 -27.34
N CYS A 362 -0.35 5.26 -26.64
CA CYS A 362 -0.59 4.98 -25.22
C CYS A 362 -0.94 3.52 -24.96
N ASN A 363 -1.84 2.94 -25.78
CA ASN A 363 -2.24 1.56 -25.66
C ASN A 363 -1.07 0.58 -25.91
N GLU A 364 -0.20 0.90 -26.86
CA GLU A 364 1.01 0.11 -27.16
C GLU A 364 1.91 0.03 -25.91
N TYR A 365 2.22 1.16 -25.26
CA TYR A 365 3.03 1.18 -24.05
C TYR A 365 2.36 0.48 -22.85
N ILE A 366 1.06 0.69 -22.68
CA ILE A 366 0.29 -0.02 -21.63
C ILE A 366 0.35 -1.53 -21.85
N ASN A 367 0.25 -1.99 -23.12
CA ASN A 367 0.30 -3.40 -23.46
C ASN A 367 1.70 -4.00 -23.27
N LEU A 368 2.78 -3.28 -23.66
CA LEU A 368 4.15 -3.73 -23.44
C LEU A 368 4.43 -3.91 -21.93
N ILE A 369 4.05 -2.93 -21.10
CA ILE A 369 4.16 -3.06 -19.65
C ILE A 369 3.30 -4.24 -19.16
N GLY A 370 2.08 -4.41 -19.68
CA GLY A 370 1.20 -5.53 -19.34
C GLY A 370 1.82 -6.90 -19.61
N LYS A 371 2.61 -7.04 -20.71
CA LYS A 371 3.34 -8.30 -21.00
C LYS A 371 4.38 -8.61 -19.91
N LEU A 372 5.12 -7.60 -19.43
CA LEU A 372 6.08 -7.78 -18.33
C LEU A 372 5.39 -8.31 -17.07
N TYR A 373 4.27 -7.69 -16.66
CA TYR A 373 3.51 -8.14 -15.49
C TYR A 373 2.96 -9.58 -15.67
N LYS A 374 2.60 -9.97 -16.90
CA LYS A 374 2.15 -11.35 -17.16
C LYS A 374 3.26 -12.36 -16.90
N PHE A 375 4.49 -12.09 -17.32
CA PHE A 375 5.64 -12.95 -17.03
C PHE A 375 5.93 -13.01 -15.53
N GLU A 376 5.95 -11.87 -14.86
CA GLU A 376 6.17 -11.78 -13.41
C GLU A 376 5.12 -12.57 -12.60
N LYS A 377 3.84 -12.50 -13.02
CA LYS A 377 2.76 -13.30 -12.43
C LYS A 377 3.03 -14.80 -12.64
N GLN A 378 3.38 -15.20 -13.86
CA GLN A 378 3.69 -16.61 -14.18
C GLN A 378 4.88 -17.13 -13.36
N TYR A 379 5.95 -16.33 -13.18
CA TYR A 379 7.09 -16.73 -12.35
C TYR A 379 6.72 -16.98 -10.89
N LYS A 380 5.80 -16.19 -10.35
CA LYS A 380 5.26 -16.36 -8.98
C LYS A 380 4.40 -17.63 -8.88
N GLU A 381 3.52 -17.87 -9.85
CA GLU A 381 2.66 -19.06 -9.91
C GLU A 381 3.49 -20.34 -10.06
N ASP A 382 4.50 -20.32 -10.92
CA ASP A 382 5.45 -21.42 -11.13
C ASP A 382 6.42 -21.62 -9.96
N LYS A 383 6.44 -20.70 -8.96
CA LYS A 383 7.33 -20.72 -7.79
C LYS A 383 8.80 -20.94 -8.14
N ILE A 384 9.27 -20.33 -9.23
CA ILE A 384 10.66 -20.48 -9.69
C ILE A 384 11.64 -19.80 -8.71
N SER A 385 12.88 -20.30 -8.63
CA SER A 385 13.92 -19.68 -7.80
C SER A 385 14.31 -18.29 -8.32
N TYR A 386 14.88 -17.46 -7.47
CA TYR A 386 15.31 -16.11 -7.84
C TYR A 386 16.37 -16.10 -8.95
N GLU A 387 17.30 -17.07 -8.95
CA GLU A 387 18.30 -17.24 -9.98
C GLU A 387 17.63 -17.54 -11.34
N LYS A 388 16.70 -18.48 -11.37
CA LYS A 388 15.95 -18.84 -12.56
C LYS A 388 15.04 -17.70 -13.03
N ARG A 389 14.48 -16.91 -12.10
CA ARG A 389 13.69 -15.70 -12.41
C ARG A 389 14.56 -14.66 -13.12
N LYS A 390 15.79 -14.43 -12.65
CA LYS A 390 16.75 -13.55 -13.32
C LYS A 390 17.08 -14.02 -14.74
N GLU A 391 17.38 -15.30 -14.92
CA GLU A 391 17.69 -15.88 -16.25
C GLU A 391 16.50 -15.72 -17.21
N ARG A 392 15.29 -16.06 -16.78
CA ARG A 392 14.09 -15.93 -17.61
C ARG A 392 13.79 -14.47 -17.96
N ARG A 393 13.96 -13.52 -17.06
CA ARG A 393 13.83 -12.09 -17.32
C ARG A 393 14.75 -11.62 -18.44
N LEU A 394 15.99 -12.09 -18.47
CA LEU A 394 16.96 -11.73 -19.53
C LEU A 394 16.55 -12.28 -20.89
N ILE A 395 15.85 -13.41 -20.95
CA ILE A 395 15.41 -14.04 -22.19
C ILE A 395 14.04 -13.51 -22.64
N GLU A 396 13.06 -13.39 -21.73
CA GLU A 396 11.66 -13.14 -22.06
C GLU A 396 11.28 -11.64 -21.92
N GLU A 397 11.81 -10.92 -20.91
CA GLU A 397 11.41 -9.55 -20.63
C GLU A 397 12.36 -8.49 -21.17
N LYS A 398 13.67 -8.77 -21.18
CA LYS A 398 14.66 -7.81 -21.71
C LYS A 398 14.37 -7.38 -23.17
N PRO A 399 13.98 -8.28 -24.11
CA PRO A 399 13.60 -7.85 -25.46
C PRO A 399 12.40 -6.90 -25.49
N ILE A 400 11.40 -7.12 -24.62
CA ILE A 400 10.23 -6.24 -24.50
C ILE A 400 10.63 -4.87 -23.95
N LEU A 401 11.54 -4.82 -22.99
CA LEU A 401 12.10 -3.57 -22.49
C LEU A 401 12.90 -2.81 -23.54
N ASP A 402 13.67 -3.53 -24.35
CA ASP A 402 14.44 -2.95 -25.46
C ASP A 402 13.50 -2.34 -26.51
N GLU A 403 12.41 -3.02 -26.85
CA GLU A 403 11.33 -2.50 -27.71
C GLU A 403 10.66 -1.27 -27.08
N PHE A 404 10.27 -1.37 -25.80
CA PHE A 404 9.64 -0.28 -25.06
C PHE A 404 10.46 1.01 -25.08
N PHE A 405 11.73 0.95 -24.71
CA PHE A 405 12.60 2.13 -24.66
C PHE A 405 13.00 2.63 -26.06
N SER A 406 13.17 1.77 -27.04
CA SER A 406 13.39 2.15 -28.44
C SER A 406 12.18 2.94 -28.99
N ASN A 407 10.97 2.45 -28.74
CA ASN A 407 9.74 3.13 -29.15
C ASN A 407 9.57 4.48 -28.44
N LEU A 408 9.87 4.57 -27.12
CA LEU A 408 9.85 5.82 -26.37
C LEU A 408 10.80 6.88 -26.95
N LYS A 409 12.04 6.49 -27.30
CA LYS A 409 13.02 7.37 -27.95
C LYS A 409 12.53 7.88 -29.29
N ARG A 410 11.93 7.00 -30.12
CA ARG A 410 11.35 7.36 -31.41
C ARG A 410 10.17 8.33 -31.26
N ASP A 411 9.26 8.08 -30.31
CA ASP A 411 8.01 8.82 -30.18
C ASP A 411 8.19 10.12 -29.36
N SER A 412 9.24 10.24 -28.56
CA SER A 412 9.61 11.49 -27.87
C SER A 412 9.85 12.64 -28.86
N LEU A 413 10.32 12.34 -30.07
CA LEU A 413 10.56 13.32 -31.13
C LEU A 413 9.27 13.81 -31.82
N LYS A 414 8.13 13.13 -31.61
CA LYS A 414 6.85 13.37 -32.29
C LYS A 414 5.75 13.89 -31.39
N VAL A 415 6.00 13.91 -30.08
CA VAL A 415 5.01 14.26 -29.06
C VAL A 415 5.47 15.49 -28.30
N LEU A 416 4.55 16.46 -28.10
CA LEU A 416 4.85 17.65 -27.30
C LEU A 416 5.26 17.24 -25.87
N PRO A 417 6.42 17.71 -25.37
CA PRO A 417 6.91 17.37 -24.02
C PRO A 417 5.93 17.69 -22.90
N GLU A 418 5.20 18.81 -23.01
CA GLU A 418 4.26 19.27 -21.99
C GLU A 418 2.91 18.55 -22.01
N SER A 419 2.59 17.82 -23.08
CA SER A 419 1.37 17.00 -23.12
C SER A 419 1.44 15.86 -22.09
N LYS A 420 0.30 15.31 -21.67
CA LYS A 420 0.25 14.17 -20.75
C LYS A 420 1.03 12.97 -21.27
N LEU A 421 0.94 12.69 -22.58
CA LEU A 421 1.72 11.63 -23.23
C LEU A 421 3.22 11.96 -23.23
N GLY A 422 3.60 13.20 -23.57
CA GLY A 422 4.99 13.63 -23.52
C GLY A 422 5.60 13.49 -22.13
N LYS A 423 4.85 13.92 -21.09
CA LYS A 423 5.28 13.74 -19.69
C LYS A 423 5.43 12.27 -19.28
N ALA A 424 4.56 11.37 -19.79
CA ALA A 424 4.70 9.93 -19.55
C ALA A 424 5.95 9.33 -20.22
N ILE A 425 6.22 9.75 -21.46
CA ILE A 425 7.42 9.36 -22.23
C ILE A 425 8.70 9.84 -21.50
N ILE A 426 8.77 11.14 -21.18
CA ILE A 426 9.92 11.74 -20.49
C ILE A 426 10.15 11.06 -19.14
N TYR A 427 9.10 10.86 -18.34
CA TYR A 427 9.22 10.15 -17.06
C TYR A 427 9.87 8.79 -17.21
N SER A 428 9.46 8.02 -18.22
CA SER A 428 10.01 6.68 -18.45
C SER A 428 11.44 6.71 -18.98
N LEU A 429 11.76 7.64 -19.90
CA LEU A 429 13.11 7.79 -20.47
C LEU A 429 14.13 8.25 -19.44
N THR A 430 13.78 9.22 -18.60
CA THR A 430 14.70 9.72 -17.54
C THR A 430 15.00 8.65 -16.50
N ARG A 431 14.19 7.58 -16.43
CA ARG A 431 14.33 6.47 -15.50
C ARG A 431 14.66 5.14 -16.17
N GLU A 432 15.14 5.16 -17.42
CA GLU A 432 15.46 3.93 -18.17
C GLU A 432 16.35 2.99 -17.37
N GLU A 433 17.44 3.51 -16.80
CA GLU A 433 18.38 2.70 -16.02
C GLU A 433 17.73 2.08 -14.79
N SER A 434 17.05 2.89 -13.97
CA SER A 434 16.42 2.41 -12.73
C SER A 434 15.20 1.52 -12.99
N LEU A 435 14.47 1.70 -14.11
CA LEU A 435 13.40 0.82 -14.52
C LEU A 435 13.90 -0.54 -15.01
N ARG A 436 15.08 -0.58 -15.68
CA ARG A 436 15.71 -1.83 -16.13
C ARG A 436 16.37 -2.62 -15.00
N ARG A 437 16.65 -1.97 -13.88
CA ARG A 437 17.50 -2.51 -12.81
C ARG A 437 16.91 -3.76 -12.14
N TYR A 438 15.59 -3.98 -12.18
CA TYR A 438 14.99 -5.21 -11.65
C TYR A 438 15.45 -6.49 -12.39
N LEU A 439 16.06 -6.36 -13.57
CA LEU A 439 16.70 -7.47 -14.28
C LEU A 439 18.02 -7.92 -13.64
N GLU A 440 18.66 -7.06 -12.81
CA GLU A 440 19.98 -7.35 -12.22
C GLU A 440 19.93 -8.47 -11.17
N ASP A 441 18.80 -8.59 -10.46
CA ASP A 441 18.60 -9.59 -9.40
C ASP A 441 17.17 -10.14 -9.43
N GLY A 442 16.99 -11.45 -9.39
CA GLY A 442 15.68 -12.09 -9.40
C GLY A 442 14.83 -11.83 -8.16
N ARG A 443 15.43 -11.36 -7.06
CA ARG A 443 14.73 -10.96 -5.83
C ARG A 443 14.03 -9.60 -5.96
N LEU A 444 14.46 -8.75 -6.91
CA LEU A 444 13.87 -7.44 -7.13
C LEU A 444 12.47 -7.57 -7.73
N GLU A 445 11.56 -6.73 -7.28
CA GLU A 445 10.20 -6.68 -7.84
C GLU A 445 10.14 -5.69 -9.02
N ILE A 446 9.16 -5.86 -9.92
CA ILE A 446 8.94 -4.95 -11.05
C ILE A 446 8.31 -3.62 -10.61
N ASP A 447 7.70 -3.60 -9.42
CA ASP A 447 7.01 -2.43 -8.87
C ASP A 447 7.25 -2.25 -7.36
N ASN A 448 6.73 -1.13 -6.83
CA ASN A 448 6.82 -0.76 -5.42
C ASN A 448 5.47 -0.88 -4.68
N ASN A 449 4.55 -1.71 -5.17
CA ASN A 449 3.19 -1.82 -4.60
C ASN A 449 3.20 -2.15 -3.12
N MET A 450 4.19 -2.92 -2.64
CA MET A 450 4.33 -3.26 -1.23
C MET A 450 4.44 -2.03 -0.32
N ALA A 451 5.25 -1.03 -0.67
CA ALA A 451 5.37 0.20 0.12
C ALA A 451 4.16 1.13 -0.10
N GLU A 452 3.61 1.19 -1.32
CA GLU A 452 2.42 1.98 -1.61
C GLU A 452 1.21 1.55 -0.77
N HIS A 453 1.01 0.25 -0.55
CA HIS A 453 -0.06 -0.28 0.30
C HIS A 453 0.07 0.23 1.75
N LEU A 454 1.29 0.27 2.28
CA LEU A 454 1.55 0.79 3.62
C LEU A 454 1.25 2.28 3.73
N ALA A 455 1.66 3.06 2.73
CA ALA A 455 1.34 4.48 2.66
C ALA A 455 -0.18 4.73 2.59
N LYS A 456 -0.91 3.90 1.85
CA LYS A 456 -2.38 3.95 1.78
C LYS A 456 -3.02 3.61 3.13
N ASN A 457 -2.57 2.56 3.82
CA ASN A 457 -3.08 2.19 5.15
C ASN A 457 -2.89 3.32 6.16
N TYR A 458 -1.69 3.92 6.20
CA TYR A 458 -1.44 5.09 7.03
C TYR A 458 -2.34 6.28 6.65
N ALA A 459 -2.52 6.54 5.34
CA ALA A 459 -3.36 7.63 4.86
C ALA A 459 -4.85 7.43 5.20
N VAL A 460 -5.36 6.19 5.21
CA VAL A 460 -6.72 5.86 5.67
C VAL A 460 -6.86 6.19 7.15
N GLY A 461 -5.95 5.73 8.00
CA GLY A 461 -5.93 6.08 9.42
C GLY A 461 -5.89 7.59 9.63
N ARG A 462 -4.99 8.29 8.91
CA ARG A 462 -4.87 9.75 8.97
C ARG A 462 -6.18 10.47 8.60
N LYS A 463 -6.96 10.00 7.66
CA LYS A 463 -8.28 10.58 7.33
C LYS A 463 -9.25 10.53 8.52
N ASN A 464 -9.08 9.59 9.45
CA ASN A 464 -9.91 9.45 10.64
C ASN A 464 -9.42 10.33 11.81
N TRP A 465 -8.10 10.43 12.05
CA TRP A 465 -7.54 11.18 13.19
C TRP A 465 -6.89 12.52 12.79
N LEU A 466 -6.73 12.83 11.51
CA LEU A 466 -6.38 14.09 10.82
C LEU A 466 -4.95 14.61 11.05
N PHE A 467 -4.44 14.68 12.29
CA PHE A 467 -3.16 15.30 12.64
C PHE A 467 -2.55 14.70 13.91
N CYS A 468 -1.29 15.02 14.19
CA CYS A 468 -0.66 14.86 15.49
C CYS A 468 -0.46 16.23 16.13
N ASP A 469 -0.53 16.31 17.48
CA ASP A 469 -0.35 17.57 18.19
C ASP A 469 1.11 18.05 18.18
N ASN A 470 2.04 17.10 18.35
CA ASN A 470 3.47 17.39 18.45
C ASN A 470 4.34 16.28 17.83
N PRO A 471 5.65 16.55 17.60
CA PRO A 471 6.57 15.59 16.99
C PRO A 471 6.71 14.27 17.76
N ASN A 472 6.71 14.32 19.10
CA ASN A 472 6.80 13.12 19.91
C ASN A 472 5.59 12.19 19.70
N GLY A 473 4.39 12.75 19.59
CA GLY A 473 3.18 12.02 19.24
C GLY A 473 3.27 11.39 17.84
N ALA A 474 3.88 12.08 16.87
CA ALA A 474 4.12 11.55 15.53
C ALA A 474 5.11 10.37 15.55
N VAL A 475 6.22 10.50 16.30
CA VAL A 475 7.20 9.41 16.47
C VAL A 475 6.54 8.20 17.14
N LYS A 476 5.80 8.39 18.26
CA LYS A 476 5.09 7.29 18.94
C LYS A 476 4.04 6.64 18.05
N SER A 477 3.35 7.42 17.22
CA SER A 477 2.44 6.88 16.20
C SER A 477 3.17 5.99 15.20
N CYS A 478 4.31 6.44 14.67
CA CYS A 478 5.15 5.63 13.77
C CYS A 478 5.63 4.32 14.42
N MET A 479 6.00 4.36 15.70
CA MET A 479 6.39 3.16 16.45
C MET A 479 5.24 2.14 16.48
N MET A 480 4.03 2.55 16.83
CA MET A 480 2.88 1.65 16.91
C MET A 480 2.49 1.10 15.53
N TYR A 481 2.47 1.94 14.49
CA TYR A 481 2.30 1.46 13.11
C TYR A 481 3.37 0.43 12.72
N THR A 482 4.62 0.65 13.10
CA THR A 482 5.72 -0.29 12.85
C THR A 482 5.45 -1.65 13.49
N ILE A 483 5.10 -1.68 14.77
CA ILE A 483 4.84 -2.93 15.50
C ILE A 483 3.65 -3.69 14.90
N VAL A 484 2.53 -2.99 14.71
CA VAL A 484 1.29 -3.59 14.17
C VAL A 484 1.51 -4.15 12.76
N HIS A 485 2.08 -3.36 11.87
CA HIS A 485 2.25 -3.77 10.47
C HIS A 485 3.39 -4.78 10.28
N THR A 486 4.40 -4.78 11.15
CA THR A 486 5.42 -5.83 11.17
C THR A 486 4.83 -7.17 11.63
N ALA A 487 3.94 -7.18 12.63
CA ALA A 487 3.21 -8.38 13.01
C ALA A 487 2.36 -8.93 11.84
N ILE A 488 1.60 -8.06 11.16
CA ILE A 488 0.81 -8.42 9.98
C ILE A 488 1.69 -8.99 8.86
N ALA A 489 2.85 -8.37 8.59
CA ALA A 489 3.79 -8.81 7.56
C ALA A 489 4.39 -10.20 7.82
N ASN A 490 4.41 -10.64 9.09
CA ASN A 490 4.86 -11.95 9.52
C ASN A 490 3.70 -12.93 9.79
N ASN A 491 2.53 -12.66 9.23
CA ASN A 491 1.34 -13.52 9.33
C ASN A 491 0.88 -13.78 10.77
N LEU A 492 1.02 -12.78 11.68
CA LEU A 492 0.50 -12.85 13.04
C LEU A 492 -0.86 -12.16 13.14
N LYS A 493 -1.65 -12.55 14.13
CA LYS A 493 -2.81 -11.81 14.61
C LYS A 493 -2.32 -10.60 15.40
N PRO A 494 -2.47 -9.35 14.90
CA PRO A 494 -1.77 -8.21 15.48
C PRO A 494 -2.22 -7.88 16.90
N GLU A 495 -3.50 -8.05 17.24
CA GLU A 495 -4.01 -7.81 18.58
C GLU A 495 -3.36 -8.76 19.58
N ASP A 496 -3.42 -10.07 19.30
CA ASP A 496 -2.87 -11.11 20.17
C ASP A 496 -1.34 -10.94 20.33
N TYR A 497 -0.64 -10.59 19.24
CA TYR A 497 0.79 -10.30 19.30
C TYR A 497 1.13 -9.09 20.18
N ILE A 498 0.38 -8.00 20.08
CA ILE A 498 0.61 -6.80 20.89
C ILE A 498 0.41 -7.09 22.37
N ILE A 499 -0.64 -7.85 22.71
CA ILE A 499 -0.91 -8.27 24.09
C ILE A 499 0.25 -9.13 24.61
N TRP A 500 0.64 -10.15 23.85
CA TRP A 500 1.76 -11.03 24.20
C TRP A 500 3.07 -10.25 24.34
N LEU A 501 3.34 -9.30 23.45
CA LEU A 501 4.52 -8.42 23.52
C LEU A 501 4.53 -7.61 24.81
N LEU A 502 3.39 -6.99 25.16
CA LEU A 502 3.26 -6.19 26.38
C LEU A 502 3.40 -7.04 27.66
N ASP A 503 2.91 -8.28 27.65
CA ASP A 503 3.05 -9.19 28.78
C ASP A 503 4.50 -9.59 29.03
N ASN A 504 5.32 -9.73 27.99
CA ASN A 504 6.68 -10.25 28.08
C ASN A 504 7.76 -9.15 28.14
N ILE A 505 7.48 -7.94 27.63
CA ILE A 505 8.52 -6.91 27.46
C ILE A 505 9.08 -6.40 28.79
N ALA A 506 8.28 -6.39 29.85
CA ALA A 506 8.70 -5.90 31.17
C ALA A 506 9.75 -6.80 31.85
N THR A 507 9.81 -8.06 31.46
CA THR A 507 10.73 -9.07 32.02
C THR A 507 11.89 -9.40 31.08
N THR A 508 11.87 -8.91 29.84
CA THR A 508 12.90 -9.18 28.84
C THR A 508 14.02 -8.15 28.91
N ASN A 509 15.27 -8.61 28.92
CA ASN A 509 16.43 -7.73 28.88
C ASN A 509 16.53 -7.05 27.50
N VAL A 510 17.07 -5.83 27.49
CA VAL A 510 17.27 -5.07 26.23
C VAL A 510 18.18 -5.80 25.24
N SER A 511 19.19 -6.55 25.74
CA SER A 511 20.06 -7.41 24.91
C SER A 511 19.28 -8.47 24.15
N ASP A 512 18.18 -8.96 24.70
CA ASP A 512 17.40 -10.07 24.19
C ASP A 512 16.10 -9.61 23.52
N ILE A 513 15.94 -8.31 23.31
CA ILE A 513 14.70 -7.69 22.81
C ILE A 513 14.23 -8.27 21.47
N GLU A 514 15.15 -8.72 20.61
CA GLU A 514 14.82 -9.35 19.34
C GLU A 514 14.09 -10.70 19.53
N SER A 515 14.20 -11.34 20.70
CA SER A 515 13.44 -12.55 21.04
C SER A 515 11.92 -12.31 21.08
N LEU A 516 11.49 -11.06 21.21
CA LEU A 516 10.09 -10.64 21.15
C LEU A 516 9.62 -10.27 19.74
N ALA A 517 10.49 -10.32 18.74
CA ALA A 517 10.13 -9.96 17.36
C ALA A 517 9.20 -11.00 16.71
N PRO A 518 8.37 -10.61 15.71
CA PRO A 518 7.36 -11.49 15.08
C PRO A 518 7.90 -12.78 14.44
N TRP A 519 9.19 -12.88 14.18
CA TRP A 519 9.85 -14.08 13.64
C TRP A 519 10.47 -14.98 14.72
N SER A 520 10.26 -14.66 16.01
CA SER A 520 10.79 -15.42 17.12
C SER A 520 10.11 -16.79 17.26
N SER A 521 10.87 -17.79 17.64
CA SER A 521 10.36 -19.12 18.02
C SER A 521 9.56 -19.11 19.33
N LEU A 522 9.65 -18.03 20.13
CA LEU A 522 8.91 -17.89 21.39
C LEU A 522 7.44 -17.51 21.17
N ILE A 523 7.05 -17.12 19.94
CA ILE A 523 5.68 -16.73 19.64
C ILE A 523 4.76 -17.95 19.63
N PRO A 524 3.70 -17.95 20.47
CA PRO A 524 2.73 -19.02 20.51
C PRO A 524 2.04 -19.25 19.16
N ASP A 525 1.73 -20.50 18.83
CA ASP A 525 1.11 -20.85 17.54
C ASP A 525 -0.30 -20.27 17.38
N GLU A 526 -1.05 -20.07 18.46
CA GLU A 526 -2.38 -19.45 18.46
C GLU A 526 -2.37 -17.98 18.01
N ILE A 527 -1.23 -17.29 18.11
CA ILE A 527 -1.04 -15.91 17.61
C ILE A 527 -0.81 -15.90 16.10
N LYS A 528 -0.39 -16.99 15.50
CA LYS A 528 -0.19 -17.11 14.05
C LYS A 528 -1.52 -17.17 13.33
N ARG A 529 -1.63 -16.51 12.19
CA ARG A 529 -2.77 -16.66 11.28
C ARG A 529 -2.67 -18.01 10.59
N LYS A 530 -3.79 -18.70 10.53
CA LYS A 530 -3.91 -19.98 9.81
C LYS A 530 -4.05 -19.74 8.30
#